data_d9145288af1551a482e469f0fe8605fa
#
_entry.id   d9145288af1551a482e469f0fe8605fa
#
_cell.length_a   1.000
_cell.length_b   1.000
_cell.length_c   1.000
_cell.angle_alpha   90.00
_cell.angle_beta   90.00
_cell.angle_gamma   90.00
#
_symmetry.space_group_name_H-M   'P 1'
#
loop_
_entity.id
_entity.type
_entity.pdbx_description
1 polymer ?
#
loop_
_entity_poly.entity_id
_entity_poly.type
_entity_poly.pdbx_seq_one_letter_code
_entity_poly.pdbx_strand_id
1 'polypeptide(L)'
;MTSPTDLLTVHRGTAPLIVSLPHTGTIIPAELEPAFVSRALALSDTDWWIDQLYDFALGLGATVIRTAISRSVIDVNRDPSGASLYPGQNTTGLCPTTSFDGRSLYRQGQEPDATEVDRRRETYFTPYHAALKAEIVKLRTAHPHIVLYDCHSIRSRVPRLFEGELPNFNIGTNNGPTADAAVATLVENYCDVPGFSRVTNGRFRGGWITRDNGDPAHGVHAIQMELACRGYMDETEDDLPAPYSETKAAPMRAILQPTLAALAQWAQTRTA
;
A
#
# COMPACT_ATOMS: atom_id res chain seq x y z
N MET A 1 -1.19 9.55 -25.72
CA MET A 1 -1.41 10.04 -24.33
C MET A 1 -2.28 9.01 -23.64
N THR A 2 -1.80 8.36 -22.60
CA THR A 2 -2.57 7.42 -21.78
C THR A 2 -3.64 8.22 -21.05
N SER A 3 -4.91 7.82 -21.14
CA SER A 3 -5.99 8.50 -20.40
C SER A 3 -5.75 8.30 -18.89
N PRO A 4 -6.06 9.27 -18.02
CA PRO A 4 -6.02 9.08 -16.58
C PRO A 4 -6.82 7.86 -16.10
N THR A 5 -7.86 7.45 -16.83
CA THR A 5 -8.65 6.25 -16.56
C THR A 5 -7.88 4.95 -16.83
N ASP A 6 -6.85 4.98 -17.69
CA ASP A 6 -6.02 3.81 -17.98
C ASP A 6 -4.95 3.57 -16.91
N LEU A 7 -4.77 4.55 -16.00
CA LEU A 7 -3.78 4.52 -14.93
C LEU A 7 -4.33 3.98 -13.60
N LEU A 8 -5.64 3.79 -13.53
CA LEU A 8 -6.34 3.26 -12.37
C LEU A 8 -7.11 2.00 -12.77
N THR A 9 -6.81 0.89 -12.12
CA THR A 9 -7.50 -0.38 -12.35
C THR A 9 -8.37 -0.70 -11.15
N VAL A 10 -9.64 -1.07 -11.41
CA VAL A 10 -10.58 -1.55 -10.40
C VAL A 10 -11.17 -2.88 -10.89
N HIS A 11 -10.68 -3.98 -10.33
CA HIS A 11 -11.28 -5.30 -10.51
C HIS A 11 -12.34 -5.49 -9.44
N ARG A 12 -13.61 -5.51 -9.83
CA ARG A 12 -14.73 -5.57 -8.90
C ARG A 12 -15.05 -7.00 -8.52
N GLY A 13 -15.04 -7.27 -7.22
CA GLY A 13 -15.55 -8.50 -6.62
C GLY A 13 -16.86 -8.25 -5.87
N THR A 14 -17.34 -9.30 -5.22
CA THR A 14 -18.58 -9.27 -4.42
C THR A 14 -18.33 -9.66 -2.97
N ALA A 15 -17.14 -10.12 -2.61
CA ALA A 15 -16.75 -10.41 -1.24
C ALA A 15 -16.62 -9.10 -0.43
N PRO A 16 -16.86 -9.10 0.88
CA PRO A 16 -16.71 -7.94 1.76
C PRO A 16 -15.22 -7.60 2.02
N LEU A 17 -14.42 -7.59 0.97
CA LEU A 17 -12.97 -7.39 1.00
C LEU A 17 -12.53 -6.50 -0.15
N ILE A 18 -11.82 -5.42 0.18
CA ILE A 18 -11.12 -4.59 -0.78
C ILE A 18 -9.62 -4.76 -0.54
N VAL A 19 -8.86 -5.01 -1.61
CA VAL A 19 -7.40 -5.06 -1.61
C VAL A 19 -6.90 -3.84 -2.36
N SER A 20 -6.17 -2.98 -1.67
CA SER A 20 -5.59 -1.74 -2.19
C SER A 20 -4.10 -1.97 -2.49
N LEU A 21 -3.67 -1.63 -3.70
CA LEU A 21 -2.30 -1.77 -4.20
C LEU A 21 -1.78 -0.38 -4.65
N PRO A 22 -1.49 0.53 -3.71
CA PRO A 22 -1.27 1.93 -4.04
C PRO A 22 0.13 2.22 -4.61
N HIS A 23 1.11 1.33 -4.40
CA HIS A 23 2.51 1.62 -4.69
C HIS A 23 3.18 0.63 -5.67
N THR A 24 2.39 -0.19 -6.35
CA THR A 24 2.91 -1.13 -7.37
C THR A 24 3.09 -0.49 -8.74
N GLY A 25 2.69 0.77 -8.89
CA GLY A 25 2.76 1.49 -10.16
C GLY A 25 4.20 1.88 -10.53
N THR A 26 4.52 1.72 -11.81
CA THR A 26 5.84 2.02 -12.39
C THR A 26 5.78 3.05 -13.51
N ILE A 27 4.59 3.61 -13.79
CA ILE A 27 4.45 4.62 -14.83
C ILE A 27 4.86 5.97 -14.26
N ILE A 28 5.83 6.58 -14.93
CA ILE A 28 6.18 7.99 -14.79
C ILE A 28 5.72 8.66 -16.08
N PRO A 29 4.80 9.64 -16.05
CA PRO A 29 4.37 10.37 -17.23
C PRO A 29 5.56 10.94 -18.01
N ALA A 30 5.52 10.84 -19.34
CA ALA A 30 6.65 11.21 -20.19
C ALA A 30 7.09 12.67 -20.02
N GLU A 31 6.16 13.55 -19.69
CA GLU A 31 6.42 14.97 -19.42
C GLU A 31 7.14 15.20 -18.08
N LEU A 32 7.05 14.28 -17.13
CA LEU A 32 7.69 14.38 -15.82
C LEU A 32 9.04 13.68 -15.78
N GLU A 33 9.25 12.67 -16.62
CA GLU A 33 10.44 11.82 -16.58
C GLU A 33 11.76 12.61 -16.71
N PRO A 34 11.87 13.67 -17.55
CA PRO A 34 13.11 14.45 -17.68
C PRO A 34 13.53 15.20 -16.39
N ALA A 35 12.59 15.47 -15.47
CA ALA A 35 12.88 16.13 -14.21
C ALA A 35 13.57 15.21 -13.20
N PHE A 36 13.38 13.90 -13.31
CA PHE A 36 14.03 12.93 -12.42
C PHE A 36 15.50 12.74 -12.76
N VAL A 37 16.30 12.42 -11.72
CA VAL A 37 17.74 12.09 -11.90
C VAL A 37 17.90 10.88 -12.80
N SER A 38 17.14 9.82 -12.54
CA SER A 38 17.00 8.65 -13.39
C SER A 38 15.67 7.93 -13.13
N ARG A 39 15.19 7.21 -14.14
CA ARG A 39 13.99 6.37 -14.01
C ARG A 39 14.19 5.26 -12.97
N ALA A 40 15.36 4.62 -12.94
CA ALA A 40 15.65 3.55 -11.98
C ALA A 40 15.55 4.07 -10.55
N LEU A 41 16.20 5.20 -10.24
CA LEU A 41 16.11 5.82 -8.92
C LEU A 41 14.68 6.25 -8.56
N ALA A 42 13.91 6.77 -9.50
CA ALA A 42 12.53 7.15 -9.27
C ALA A 42 11.62 5.94 -8.98
N LEU A 43 12.03 4.74 -9.37
CA LEU A 43 11.29 3.50 -9.11
C LEU A 43 11.86 2.67 -7.96
N SER A 44 12.96 3.11 -7.32
CA SER A 44 13.65 2.33 -6.28
C SER A 44 12.79 2.00 -5.06
N ASP A 45 11.81 2.85 -4.74
CA ASP A 45 10.92 2.68 -3.60
C ASP A 45 9.53 2.10 -3.99
N THR A 46 9.42 1.51 -5.19
CA THR A 46 8.20 0.81 -5.61
C THR A 46 7.97 -0.43 -4.74
N ASP A 47 6.72 -0.69 -4.38
CA ASP A 47 6.32 -1.93 -3.70
C ASP A 47 6.32 -3.07 -4.74
N TRP A 48 7.53 -3.50 -5.12
CA TRP A 48 7.76 -4.43 -6.20
C TRP A 48 7.08 -5.77 -5.98
N TRP A 49 6.45 -6.30 -7.02
CA TRP A 49 5.83 -7.63 -7.08
C TRP A 49 4.64 -7.84 -6.12
N ILE A 50 4.20 -6.81 -5.41
CA ILE A 50 3.05 -6.91 -4.50
C ILE A 50 1.77 -7.25 -5.27
N ASP A 51 1.61 -6.77 -6.49
CA ASP A 51 0.48 -7.11 -7.36
C ASP A 51 0.49 -8.60 -7.77
N GLN A 52 1.66 -9.19 -7.99
CA GLN A 52 1.80 -10.62 -8.27
C GLN A 52 1.67 -11.46 -7.00
N LEU A 53 2.23 -10.98 -5.88
CA LEU A 53 2.16 -11.65 -4.58
C LEU A 53 0.69 -11.81 -4.12
N TYR A 54 -0.16 -10.82 -4.39
CA TYR A 54 -1.58 -10.80 -3.98
C TYR A 54 -2.57 -11.12 -5.11
N ASP A 55 -2.14 -11.64 -6.25
CA ASP A 55 -3.02 -11.94 -7.40
C ASP A 55 -4.16 -12.90 -7.05
N PHE A 56 -3.95 -13.79 -6.06
CA PHE A 56 -4.96 -14.70 -5.52
C PHE A 56 -6.19 -13.97 -4.94
N ALA A 57 -6.11 -12.68 -4.63
CA ALA A 57 -7.22 -11.91 -4.09
C ALA A 57 -8.42 -11.88 -5.04
N LEU A 58 -8.17 -11.90 -6.35
CA LEU A 58 -9.23 -12.01 -7.38
C LEU A 58 -10.02 -13.31 -7.22
N GLY A 59 -9.33 -14.43 -6.96
CA GLY A 59 -9.96 -15.74 -6.73
C GLY A 59 -10.78 -15.82 -5.44
N LEU A 60 -10.54 -14.93 -4.47
CA LEU A 60 -11.33 -14.77 -3.26
C LEU A 60 -12.59 -13.89 -3.47
N GLY A 61 -12.80 -13.38 -4.67
CA GLY A 61 -13.88 -12.46 -4.97
C GLY A 61 -13.69 -11.06 -4.37
N ALA A 62 -12.46 -10.68 -4.01
CA ALA A 62 -12.15 -9.35 -3.50
C ALA A 62 -12.25 -8.29 -4.61
N THR A 63 -12.62 -7.07 -4.24
CA THR A 63 -12.40 -5.91 -5.10
C THR A 63 -10.94 -5.50 -4.99
N VAL A 64 -10.22 -5.43 -6.12
CA VAL A 64 -8.80 -5.04 -6.16
C VAL A 64 -8.66 -3.68 -6.84
N ILE A 65 -8.04 -2.73 -6.15
CA ILE A 65 -7.80 -1.36 -6.65
C ILE A 65 -6.30 -1.12 -6.74
N ARG A 66 -5.84 -0.69 -7.91
CA ARG A 66 -4.43 -0.46 -8.20
C ARG A 66 -4.24 0.80 -9.03
N THR A 67 -3.24 1.62 -8.68
CA THR A 67 -2.73 2.66 -9.59
C THR A 67 -1.49 2.16 -10.33
N ALA A 68 -1.38 2.53 -11.61
CA ALA A 68 -0.19 2.28 -12.41
C ALA A 68 0.87 3.41 -12.25
N ILE A 69 0.50 4.53 -11.64
CA ILE A 69 1.40 5.67 -11.41
C ILE A 69 2.40 5.34 -10.30
N SER A 70 3.66 5.65 -10.56
CA SER A 70 4.73 5.53 -9.56
C SER A 70 4.47 6.42 -8.34
N ARG A 71 4.72 5.89 -7.14
CA ARG A 71 4.67 6.66 -5.89
C ARG A 71 5.61 7.87 -5.88
N SER A 72 6.67 7.86 -6.68
CA SER A 72 7.58 9.00 -6.81
C SER A 72 6.98 10.17 -7.59
N VAL A 73 5.95 9.92 -8.40
CA VAL A 73 5.14 10.96 -9.02
C VAL A 73 4.21 11.58 -7.97
N ILE A 74 3.45 10.73 -7.28
CA ILE A 74 2.60 11.10 -6.15
C ILE A 74 2.31 9.87 -5.30
N ASP A 75 2.47 9.99 -3.99
CA ASP A 75 2.20 8.92 -3.03
C ASP A 75 0.74 9.01 -2.56
N VAL A 76 -0.10 8.12 -3.10
CA VAL A 76 -1.54 8.10 -2.78
C VAL A 76 -1.84 7.60 -1.35
N ASN A 77 -0.81 7.21 -0.58
CA ASN A 77 -0.95 6.84 0.84
C ASN A 77 -0.34 7.91 1.78
N ARG A 78 -0.39 9.20 1.36
CA ARG A 78 -0.01 10.36 2.17
C ARG A 78 -1.21 11.28 2.37
N ASP A 79 -1.14 12.09 3.43
CA ASP A 79 -2.14 13.15 3.65
C ASP A 79 -2.11 14.14 2.47
N PRO A 80 -3.23 14.38 1.78
CA PRO A 80 -3.28 15.29 0.63
C PRO A 80 -2.98 16.76 0.99
N SER A 81 -3.07 17.14 2.27
CA SER A 81 -2.65 18.45 2.75
C SER A 81 -1.13 18.61 2.83
N GLY A 82 -0.38 17.50 2.71
CA GLY A 82 1.06 17.47 2.91
C GLY A 82 1.49 17.34 4.37
N ALA A 83 0.56 17.24 5.33
CA ALA A 83 0.87 17.02 6.73
C ALA A 83 1.50 15.64 6.95
N SER A 84 2.51 15.58 7.84
CA SER A 84 3.13 14.30 8.18
C SER A 84 2.18 13.44 9.01
N LEU A 85 1.97 12.19 8.58
CA LEU A 85 1.25 11.18 9.34
C LEU A 85 2.07 10.64 10.52
N TYR A 86 3.37 10.92 10.56
CA TYR A 86 4.33 10.47 11.58
C TYR A 86 5.21 11.64 12.04
N PRO A 87 4.67 12.62 12.81
CA PRO A 87 5.45 13.76 13.30
C PRO A 87 6.70 13.31 14.05
N GLY A 88 7.84 13.95 13.76
CA GLY A 88 9.13 13.63 14.37
C GLY A 88 9.86 12.42 13.79
N GLN A 89 9.31 11.76 12.78
CA GLN A 89 9.96 10.65 12.07
C GLN A 89 10.30 11.04 10.63
N ASN A 90 11.35 10.42 10.09
CA ASN A 90 11.64 10.54 8.67
C ASN A 90 10.54 9.89 7.83
N THR A 91 9.96 10.66 6.91
CA THR A 91 8.95 10.21 5.96
C THR A 91 9.15 10.93 4.63
N THR A 92 8.55 10.40 3.57
CA THR A 92 8.44 11.10 2.28
C THR A 92 7.15 11.94 2.25
N GLY A 93 7.15 13.02 1.47
CA GLY A 93 5.97 13.87 1.25
C GLY A 93 4.97 13.28 0.27
N LEU A 94 3.91 14.06 -0.03
CA LEU A 94 2.87 13.70 -1.00
C LEU A 94 3.45 13.49 -2.41
N CYS A 95 4.32 14.39 -2.88
CA CYS A 95 5.18 14.21 -4.04
C CYS A 95 6.62 14.06 -3.52
N PRO A 96 7.14 12.82 -3.38
CA PRO A 96 8.46 12.60 -2.80
C PRO A 96 9.56 13.29 -3.59
N THR A 97 10.44 14.02 -2.91
CA THR A 97 11.64 14.63 -3.51
C THR A 97 12.91 13.85 -3.22
N THR A 98 12.83 12.90 -2.28
CA THR A 98 13.94 11.98 -1.95
C THR A 98 13.44 10.54 -1.90
N SER A 99 14.32 9.58 -2.22
CA SER A 99 14.09 8.16 -1.98
C SER A 99 14.07 7.85 -0.47
N PHE A 100 13.73 6.63 -0.11
CA PHE A 100 13.81 6.15 1.28
C PHE A 100 15.23 6.26 1.86
N ASP A 101 16.26 6.13 1.02
CA ASP A 101 17.67 6.32 1.42
C ASP A 101 18.07 7.80 1.50
N GLY A 102 17.22 8.73 1.10
CA GLY A 102 17.50 10.17 1.12
C GLY A 102 18.21 10.69 -0.12
N ARG A 103 18.37 9.87 -1.18
CA ARG A 103 18.91 10.35 -2.46
C ARG A 103 17.89 11.26 -3.14
N SER A 104 18.32 12.40 -3.71
CA SER A 104 17.45 13.30 -4.46
C SER A 104 16.86 12.60 -5.69
N LEU A 105 15.53 12.58 -5.79
CA LEU A 105 14.82 11.99 -6.94
C LEU A 105 14.87 12.91 -8.17
N TYR A 106 14.91 14.23 -7.95
CA TYR A 106 14.88 15.24 -9.00
C TYR A 106 16.25 15.81 -9.29
N ARG A 107 16.45 16.25 -10.52
CA ARG A 107 17.56 17.14 -10.89
C ARG A 107 17.40 18.45 -10.14
N GLN A 108 18.49 19.10 -9.82
CA GLN A 108 18.51 20.36 -9.07
C GLN A 108 17.57 21.40 -9.69
N GLY A 109 16.63 21.90 -8.88
CA GLY A 109 15.66 22.91 -9.30
C GLY A 109 14.51 22.40 -10.19
N GLN A 110 14.35 21.06 -10.28
CA GLN A 110 13.26 20.42 -11.03
C GLN A 110 12.25 19.74 -10.10
N GLU A 111 12.34 19.96 -8.79
CA GLU A 111 11.37 19.47 -7.82
C GLU A 111 9.99 20.09 -8.10
N PRO A 112 8.88 19.37 -7.86
CA PRO A 112 7.55 19.90 -8.09
C PRO A 112 7.27 21.08 -7.16
N ASP A 113 6.84 22.20 -7.73
CA ASP A 113 6.30 23.32 -6.98
C ASP A 113 4.86 23.04 -6.51
N ALA A 114 4.26 23.98 -5.76
CA ALA A 114 2.91 23.83 -5.23
C ALA A 114 1.85 23.61 -6.33
N THR A 115 2.00 24.29 -7.48
CA THR A 115 1.06 24.19 -8.62
C THR A 115 1.14 22.79 -9.23
N GLU A 116 2.34 22.26 -9.38
CA GLU A 116 2.55 20.90 -9.91
C GLU A 116 2.09 19.84 -8.91
N VAL A 117 2.29 20.03 -7.60
CA VAL A 117 1.75 19.15 -6.56
C VAL A 117 0.22 19.11 -6.64
N ASP A 118 -0.44 20.26 -6.77
CA ASP A 118 -1.89 20.34 -6.90
C ASP A 118 -2.39 19.63 -8.17
N ARG A 119 -1.72 19.86 -9.31
CA ARG A 119 -2.04 19.16 -10.56
C ARG A 119 -1.94 17.65 -10.42
N ARG A 120 -0.87 17.12 -9.80
CA ARG A 120 -0.71 15.67 -9.58
C ARG A 120 -1.76 15.13 -8.62
N ARG A 121 -2.09 15.89 -7.57
CA ARG A 121 -3.15 15.51 -6.62
C ARG A 121 -4.49 15.35 -7.34
N GLU A 122 -4.89 16.32 -8.16
CA GLU A 122 -6.14 16.25 -8.90
C GLU A 122 -6.14 15.13 -9.96
N THR A 123 -5.02 14.95 -10.65
CA THR A 123 -4.92 14.01 -11.77
C THR A 123 -4.83 12.55 -11.32
N TYR A 124 -4.14 12.25 -10.22
CA TYR A 124 -3.79 10.86 -9.85
C TYR A 124 -4.28 10.47 -8.45
N PHE A 125 -4.12 11.34 -7.45
CA PHE A 125 -4.52 11.05 -6.08
C PHE A 125 -6.05 11.02 -5.92
N THR A 126 -6.72 12.09 -6.36
CA THR A 126 -8.18 12.25 -6.21
C THR A 126 -8.96 11.12 -6.90
N PRO A 127 -8.65 10.70 -8.14
CA PRO A 127 -9.34 9.58 -8.77
C PRO A 127 -9.15 8.24 -8.05
N TYR A 128 -7.95 7.97 -7.49
CA TYR A 128 -7.69 6.76 -6.71
C TYR A 128 -8.59 6.69 -5.47
N HIS A 129 -8.62 7.76 -4.69
CA HIS A 129 -9.43 7.83 -3.48
C HIS A 129 -10.94 7.87 -3.77
N ALA A 130 -11.34 8.53 -4.85
CA ALA A 130 -12.73 8.52 -5.30
C ALA A 130 -13.21 7.09 -5.65
N ALA A 131 -12.38 6.33 -6.38
CA ALA A 131 -12.68 4.95 -6.70
C ALA A 131 -12.74 4.07 -5.45
N LEU A 132 -11.79 4.23 -4.53
CA LEU A 132 -11.77 3.49 -3.27
C LEU A 132 -13.04 3.74 -2.44
N LYS A 133 -13.41 5.00 -2.26
CA LYS A 133 -14.64 5.40 -1.54
C LYS A 133 -15.91 4.87 -2.23
N ALA A 134 -15.95 4.91 -3.55
CA ALA A 134 -17.09 4.39 -4.31
C ALA A 134 -17.27 2.87 -4.11
N GLU A 135 -16.18 2.10 -4.13
CA GLU A 135 -16.26 0.65 -3.90
C GLU A 135 -16.57 0.31 -2.43
N ILE A 136 -16.09 1.09 -1.45
CA ILE A 136 -16.49 0.97 -0.05
C ILE A 136 -18.01 1.15 0.07
N VAL A 137 -18.55 2.26 -0.44
CA VAL A 137 -19.99 2.55 -0.40
C VAL A 137 -20.77 1.42 -1.06
N LYS A 138 -20.33 0.96 -2.24
CA LYS A 138 -20.99 -0.11 -2.98
C LYS A 138 -21.03 -1.42 -2.19
N LEU A 139 -19.92 -1.88 -1.64
CA LEU A 139 -19.88 -3.13 -0.87
C LEU A 139 -20.68 -3.02 0.42
N ARG A 140 -20.70 -1.85 1.06
CA ARG A 140 -21.50 -1.58 2.25
C ARG A 140 -23.02 -1.68 2.02
N THR A 141 -23.49 -1.57 0.77
CA THR A 141 -24.92 -1.81 0.47
C THR A 141 -25.30 -3.29 0.60
N ALA A 142 -24.35 -4.21 0.42
CA ALA A 142 -24.56 -5.64 0.48
C ALA A 142 -24.05 -6.29 1.78
N HIS A 143 -23.09 -5.64 2.45
CA HIS A 143 -22.41 -6.20 3.62
C HIS A 143 -22.40 -5.22 4.80
N PRO A 144 -22.91 -5.62 6.00
CA PRO A 144 -22.83 -4.82 7.22
C PRO A 144 -21.42 -4.48 7.66
N HIS A 145 -20.45 -5.34 7.32
CA HIS A 145 -19.03 -5.12 7.57
C HIS A 145 -18.22 -5.43 6.31
N ILE A 146 -17.16 -4.65 6.07
CA ILE A 146 -16.18 -4.88 5.02
C ILE A 146 -14.77 -4.68 5.59
N VAL A 147 -13.79 -5.32 4.96
CA VAL A 147 -12.38 -5.08 5.26
C VAL A 147 -11.71 -4.43 4.07
N LEU A 148 -11.01 -3.32 4.32
CA LEU A 148 -10.04 -2.70 3.41
C LEU A 148 -8.65 -3.15 3.85
N TYR A 149 -7.99 -3.96 3.02
CA TYR A 149 -6.65 -4.44 3.25
C TYR A 149 -5.67 -3.71 2.32
N ASP A 150 -4.84 -2.85 2.91
CA ASP A 150 -3.91 -1.96 2.21
C ASP A 150 -2.52 -2.61 2.16
N CYS A 151 -2.11 -3.01 0.96
CA CYS A 151 -0.94 -3.84 0.73
C CYS A 151 0.28 -3.01 0.38
N HIS A 152 1.35 -3.21 1.14
CA HIS A 152 2.62 -2.52 0.99
C HIS A 152 3.82 -3.43 1.16
N SER A 153 4.97 -2.96 0.70
CA SER A 153 6.25 -3.54 1.04
C SER A 153 7.37 -2.50 1.07
N ILE A 154 8.42 -2.82 1.80
CA ILE A 154 9.62 -2.02 1.86
C ILE A 154 10.83 -2.94 2.04
N ARG A 155 11.99 -2.47 1.62
CA ARG A 155 13.26 -3.15 1.86
C ARG A 155 13.44 -3.44 3.35
N SER A 156 14.00 -4.60 3.65
CA SER A 156 14.17 -5.10 5.02
C SER A 156 15.07 -4.21 5.88
N ARG A 157 15.94 -3.42 5.26
CA ARG A 157 16.87 -2.51 5.92
C ARG A 157 16.86 -1.16 5.22
N VAL A 158 16.35 -0.14 5.91
CA VAL A 158 16.35 1.27 5.48
C VAL A 158 16.76 2.13 6.66
N PRO A 159 18.07 2.28 6.93
CA PRO A 159 18.58 2.92 8.18
C PRO A 159 18.06 4.34 8.41
N ARG A 160 17.71 5.06 7.34
CA ARG A 160 17.11 6.40 7.45
C ARG A 160 15.71 6.38 8.07
N LEU A 161 14.96 5.29 7.91
CA LEU A 161 13.57 5.18 8.33
C LEU A 161 13.39 4.37 9.62
N PHE A 162 14.23 3.35 9.84
CA PHE A 162 14.18 2.49 11.04
C PHE A 162 15.53 1.81 11.28
N GLU A 163 15.76 1.41 12.52
CA GLU A 163 16.96 0.67 12.90
C GLU A 163 16.80 -0.83 12.67
N GLY A 164 17.91 -1.50 12.33
CA GLY A 164 17.99 -2.95 12.21
C GLY A 164 17.24 -3.51 11.01
N GLU A 165 16.62 -4.65 11.22
CA GLU A 165 15.89 -5.40 10.21
C GLU A 165 14.40 -5.40 10.52
N LEU A 166 13.60 -4.97 9.54
CA LEU A 166 12.15 -4.90 9.67
C LEU A 166 11.54 -6.31 9.86
N PRO A 167 10.58 -6.51 10.78
CA PRO A 167 9.77 -7.73 10.79
C PRO A 167 9.15 -8.05 9.44
N ASN A 168 8.94 -9.35 9.14
CA ASN A 168 8.35 -9.77 7.87
C ASN A 168 6.95 -9.19 7.66
N PHE A 169 6.13 -9.16 8.72
CA PHE A 169 4.78 -8.62 8.72
C PHE A 169 4.68 -7.43 9.68
N ASN A 170 4.33 -6.27 9.16
CA ASN A 170 4.10 -5.06 9.94
C ASN A 170 2.63 -4.65 9.76
N ILE A 171 1.83 -4.94 10.77
CA ILE A 171 0.38 -4.76 10.77
C ILE A 171 0.06 -3.37 11.32
N GLY A 172 -0.69 -2.56 10.57
CA GLY A 172 -1.04 -1.18 10.94
C GLY A 172 -2.55 -0.99 11.07
N THR A 173 -2.99 -0.55 12.26
CA THR A 173 -4.38 -0.19 12.58
C THR A 173 -4.49 1.22 13.17
N ASN A 174 -3.47 2.05 12.95
CA ASN A 174 -3.33 3.37 13.56
C ASN A 174 -3.48 3.34 15.09
N ASN A 175 -2.98 2.29 15.74
CA ASN A 175 -3.16 1.99 17.18
C ASN A 175 -4.61 1.68 17.58
N GLY A 176 -5.41 1.13 16.66
CA GLY A 176 -6.77 0.63 16.93
C GLY A 176 -7.92 1.33 16.21
N PRO A 177 -7.90 2.67 15.97
CA PRO A 177 -9.08 3.39 15.44
C PRO A 177 -9.57 2.95 14.07
N THR A 178 -8.75 2.33 13.23
CA THR A 178 -9.11 2.01 11.85
C THR A 178 -9.70 0.62 11.64
N ALA A 179 -9.63 -0.26 12.64
CA ALA A 179 -10.16 -1.61 12.57
C ALA A 179 -10.59 -2.12 13.94
N ASP A 180 -11.61 -2.99 13.97
CA ASP A 180 -11.96 -3.76 15.17
C ASP A 180 -10.75 -4.60 15.65
N ALA A 181 -10.59 -4.74 16.97
CA ALA A 181 -9.52 -5.53 17.57
C ALA A 181 -9.53 -6.98 17.08
N ALA A 182 -10.71 -7.55 16.80
CA ALA A 182 -10.82 -8.90 16.27
C ALA A 182 -10.21 -9.04 14.86
N VAL A 183 -10.27 -7.99 14.03
CA VAL A 183 -9.61 -7.95 12.71
C VAL A 183 -8.09 -7.97 12.86
N ALA A 184 -7.56 -7.15 13.76
CA ALA A 184 -6.12 -7.13 14.05
C ALA A 184 -5.64 -8.48 14.59
N THR A 185 -6.33 -9.03 15.59
CA THR A 185 -6.02 -10.33 16.20
C THR A 185 -6.06 -11.48 15.17
N LEU A 186 -7.04 -11.45 14.25
CA LEU A 186 -7.13 -12.45 13.20
C LEU A 186 -5.87 -12.40 12.31
N VAL A 187 -5.45 -11.23 11.85
CA VAL A 187 -4.25 -11.08 11.01
C VAL A 187 -3.00 -11.49 11.81
N GLU A 188 -2.88 -11.08 13.07
CA GLU A 188 -1.78 -11.47 13.95
C GLU A 188 -1.64 -12.98 14.06
N ASN A 189 -2.75 -13.69 14.28
CA ASN A 189 -2.74 -15.15 14.43
C ASN A 189 -2.28 -15.86 13.15
N TYR A 190 -2.70 -15.39 11.98
CA TYR A 190 -2.23 -15.96 10.71
C TYR A 190 -0.77 -15.65 10.41
N CYS A 191 -0.27 -14.50 10.87
CA CYS A 191 1.13 -14.10 10.68
C CYS A 191 2.07 -14.64 11.76
N ASP A 192 1.56 -15.31 12.77
CA ASP A 192 2.35 -15.91 13.87
C ASP A 192 2.80 -17.32 13.52
N VAL A 193 3.71 -17.43 12.58
CA VAL A 193 4.21 -18.71 12.04
C VAL A 193 5.72 -18.82 12.18
N PRO A 194 6.26 -20.03 12.46
CA PRO A 194 7.70 -20.26 12.54
C PRO A 194 8.44 -19.78 11.29
N GLY A 195 9.57 -19.12 11.49
CA GLY A 195 10.41 -18.61 10.39
C GLY A 195 10.04 -17.21 9.89
N PHE A 196 8.93 -16.65 10.36
CA PHE A 196 8.54 -15.26 10.10
C PHE A 196 8.41 -14.46 11.39
N SER A 197 8.68 -13.17 11.29
CA SER A 197 8.52 -12.22 12.39
C SER A 197 7.39 -11.24 12.09
N ARG A 198 6.66 -10.82 13.13
CA ARG A 198 5.58 -9.84 13.01
C ARG A 198 5.63 -8.77 14.09
N VAL A 199 5.02 -7.64 13.81
CA VAL A 199 4.74 -6.58 14.76
C VAL A 199 3.45 -5.86 14.38
N THR A 200 2.66 -5.47 15.37
CA THR A 200 1.47 -4.63 15.19
C THR A 200 1.75 -3.22 15.68
N ASN A 201 1.43 -2.22 14.84
CA ASN A 201 1.60 -0.81 15.14
C ASN A 201 3.04 -0.42 15.56
N GLY A 202 4.05 -1.08 14.97
CA GLY A 202 5.45 -0.74 15.16
C GLY A 202 5.84 0.54 14.40
N ARG A 203 6.82 0.43 13.49
CA ARG A 203 7.23 1.57 12.64
C ARG A 203 6.12 2.01 11.68
N PHE A 204 5.37 1.05 11.11
CA PHE A 204 4.28 1.30 10.17
C PHE A 204 2.94 1.04 10.85
N ARG A 205 2.24 2.13 11.19
CA ARG A 205 0.96 2.08 11.92
C ARG A 205 -0.27 2.21 11.03
N GLY A 206 -0.07 2.43 9.74
CA GLY A 206 -1.09 2.74 8.76
C GLY A 206 -0.89 4.13 8.15
N GLY A 207 -1.06 4.22 6.83
CA GLY A 207 -0.98 5.45 6.04
C GLY A 207 -2.32 6.16 5.90
N TRP A 208 -2.42 7.03 4.92
CA TRP A 208 -3.63 7.80 4.67
C TRP A 208 -4.82 6.92 4.31
N ILE A 209 -4.62 5.91 3.47
CA ILE A 209 -5.69 5.01 3.03
C ILE A 209 -6.40 4.38 4.21
N THR A 210 -5.67 3.84 5.19
CA THR A 210 -6.30 3.24 6.37
C THR A 210 -6.94 4.26 7.27
N ARG A 211 -6.32 5.43 7.46
CA ARG A 211 -6.80 6.47 8.38
C ARG A 211 -8.03 7.20 7.86
N ASP A 212 -8.09 7.44 6.55
CA ASP A 212 -9.19 8.18 5.90
C ASP A 212 -10.43 7.31 5.65
N ASN A 213 -10.27 5.98 5.63
CA ASN A 213 -11.35 5.06 5.30
C ASN A 213 -11.78 4.14 6.45
N GLY A 214 -10.91 3.90 7.44
CA GLY A 214 -11.25 3.04 8.58
C GLY A 214 -12.26 3.68 9.49
N ASP A 215 -13.43 3.06 9.62
CA ASP A 215 -14.54 3.47 10.49
C ASP A 215 -15.25 2.21 11.01
N PRO A 216 -14.64 1.52 11.99
CA PRO A 216 -15.17 0.27 12.51
C PRO A 216 -16.55 0.44 13.17
N ALA A 217 -16.88 1.63 13.69
CA ALA A 217 -18.19 1.91 14.25
C ALA A 217 -19.31 1.85 13.20
N HIS A 218 -18.96 2.13 11.94
CA HIS A 218 -19.88 2.02 10.80
C HIS A 218 -19.51 0.85 9.86
N GLY A 219 -18.78 -0.15 10.35
CA GLY A 219 -18.54 -1.41 9.64
C GLY A 219 -17.47 -1.35 8.53
N VAL A 220 -16.61 -0.35 8.52
CA VAL A 220 -15.45 -0.28 7.61
C VAL A 220 -14.17 -0.50 8.41
N HIS A 221 -13.54 -1.66 8.22
CA HIS A 221 -12.32 -2.02 8.93
C HIS A 221 -11.13 -1.91 7.98
N ALA A 222 -10.24 -0.94 8.21
CA ALA A 222 -9.06 -0.72 7.38
C ALA A 222 -7.80 -1.14 8.13
N ILE A 223 -7.01 -2.02 7.48
CA ILE A 223 -5.76 -2.53 8.02
C ILE A 223 -4.67 -2.44 6.95
N GLN A 224 -3.49 -1.94 7.33
CA GLN A 224 -2.32 -1.93 6.46
C GLN A 224 -1.46 -3.16 6.75
N MET A 225 -0.95 -3.77 5.68
CA MET A 225 0.11 -4.76 5.76
C MET A 225 1.34 -4.24 5.05
N GLU A 226 2.40 -3.97 5.81
CA GLU A 226 3.72 -3.64 5.28
C GLU A 226 4.62 -4.86 5.36
N LEU A 227 5.01 -5.40 4.22
CA LEU A 227 5.88 -6.57 4.14
C LEU A 227 7.35 -6.16 4.01
N ALA A 228 8.24 -6.86 4.73
CA ALA A 228 9.66 -6.80 4.42
C ALA A 228 9.95 -7.59 3.16
N CYS A 229 10.56 -6.96 2.15
CA CYS A 229 10.80 -7.54 0.82
C CYS A 229 11.49 -8.92 0.87
N ARG A 230 12.44 -9.13 1.81
CA ARG A 230 13.16 -10.41 1.95
C ARG A 230 12.22 -11.63 2.14
N GLY A 231 11.00 -11.40 2.59
CA GLY A 231 10.03 -12.48 2.83
C GLY A 231 9.46 -13.10 1.56
N TYR A 232 9.51 -12.38 0.43
CA TYR A 232 8.88 -12.84 -0.82
C TYR A 232 9.73 -12.58 -2.08
N MET A 233 10.81 -11.78 -2.00
CA MET A 233 11.71 -11.52 -3.11
C MET A 233 13.16 -11.43 -2.64
N ASP A 234 14.10 -11.52 -3.55
CA ASP A 234 15.51 -11.25 -3.27
C ASP A 234 15.74 -9.73 -3.30
N GLU A 235 16.38 -9.23 -2.26
CA GLU A 235 16.77 -7.83 -2.15
C GLU A 235 18.15 -7.63 -2.78
N THR A 236 18.29 -6.60 -3.61
CA THR A 236 19.53 -6.21 -4.27
C THR A 236 19.93 -4.81 -3.83
N GLU A 237 21.19 -4.44 -4.05
CA GLU A 237 21.66 -3.06 -3.87
C GLU A 237 21.30 -2.15 -5.05
N ASP A 238 20.78 -2.72 -6.13
CA ASP A 238 20.36 -1.99 -7.32
C ASP A 238 19.06 -1.22 -7.08
N ASP A 239 18.85 -0.14 -7.84
CA ASP A 239 17.62 0.64 -7.80
C ASP A 239 16.41 -0.12 -8.36
N LEU A 240 16.61 -1.17 -9.14
CA LEU A 240 15.58 -2.03 -9.68
C LEU A 240 15.62 -3.42 -9.03
N PRO A 241 14.46 -4.09 -8.91
CA PRO A 241 14.36 -5.35 -8.19
C PRO A 241 14.95 -6.51 -8.97
N ALA A 242 15.30 -7.58 -8.26
CA ALA A 242 15.45 -8.91 -8.85
C ALA A 242 14.11 -9.35 -9.50
N PRO A 243 14.14 -10.23 -10.52
CA PRO A 243 12.93 -10.80 -11.11
C PRO A 243 12.05 -11.49 -10.06
N TYR A 244 10.73 -11.44 -10.26
CA TYR A 244 9.79 -12.17 -9.41
C TYR A 244 10.10 -13.67 -9.42
N SER A 245 10.08 -14.27 -8.25
CA SER A 245 10.30 -15.70 -8.06
C SER A 245 9.12 -16.33 -7.31
N GLU A 246 8.36 -17.17 -8.00
CA GLU A 246 7.26 -17.94 -7.39
C GLU A 246 7.74 -18.77 -6.19
N THR A 247 8.91 -19.41 -6.31
CA THR A 247 9.49 -20.22 -5.24
C THR A 247 9.79 -19.39 -4.00
N LYS A 248 10.31 -18.17 -4.18
CA LYS A 248 10.63 -17.26 -3.08
C LYS A 248 9.36 -16.69 -2.44
N ALA A 249 8.34 -16.40 -3.24
CA ALA A 249 7.08 -15.84 -2.79
C ALA A 249 6.14 -16.86 -2.14
N ALA A 250 6.24 -18.15 -2.51
CA ALA A 250 5.31 -19.19 -2.11
C ALA A 250 5.08 -19.31 -0.58
N PRO A 251 6.11 -19.27 0.30
CA PRO A 251 5.89 -19.35 1.74
C PRO A 251 5.05 -18.16 2.28
N MET A 252 5.30 -16.97 1.80
CA MET A 252 4.53 -15.78 2.20
C MET A 252 3.09 -15.83 1.64
N ARG A 253 2.91 -16.24 0.40
CA ARG A 253 1.57 -16.45 -0.20
C ARG A 253 0.75 -17.46 0.59
N ALA A 254 1.37 -18.54 1.09
CA ALA A 254 0.70 -19.55 1.92
C ALA A 254 0.18 -19.00 3.25
N ILE A 255 0.69 -17.86 3.71
CA ILE A 255 0.21 -17.14 4.91
C ILE A 255 -0.84 -16.09 4.51
N LEU A 256 -0.56 -15.29 3.49
CA LEU A 256 -1.39 -14.15 3.10
C LEU A 256 -2.74 -14.57 2.52
N GLN A 257 -2.78 -15.63 1.70
CA GLN A 257 -4.02 -16.08 1.09
C GLN A 257 -5.07 -16.56 2.12
N PRO A 258 -4.77 -17.45 3.09
CA PRO A 258 -5.73 -17.78 4.13
C PRO A 258 -6.04 -16.59 5.05
N THR A 259 -5.12 -15.65 5.26
CA THR A 259 -5.40 -14.43 6.01
C THR A 259 -6.49 -13.60 5.34
N LEU A 260 -6.39 -13.34 4.04
CA LEU A 260 -7.40 -12.57 3.31
C LEU A 260 -8.73 -13.33 3.22
N ALA A 261 -8.70 -14.65 3.02
CA ALA A 261 -9.91 -15.47 3.03
C ALA A 261 -10.63 -15.41 4.39
N ALA A 262 -9.89 -15.48 5.49
CA ALA A 262 -10.44 -15.38 6.84
C ALA A 262 -11.00 -13.98 7.13
N LEU A 263 -10.37 -12.91 6.64
CA LEU A 263 -10.88 -11.54 6.75
C LEU A 263 -12.21 -11.37 6.00
N ALA A 264 -12.31 -11.89 4.77
CA ALA A 264 -13.54 -11.87 4.01
C ALA A 264 -14.66 -12.66 4.72
N GLN A 265 -14.35 -13.83 5.23
CA GLN A 265 -15.29 -14.66 6.01
C GLN A 265 -15.71 -13.96 7.31
N TRP A 266 -14.78 -13.37 8.03
CA TRP A 266 -15.08 -12.61 9.26
C TRP A 266 -16.10 -11.48 8.97
N ALA A 267 -15.88 -10.69 7.93
CA ALA A 267 -16.77 -9.61 7.56
C ALA A 267 -18.15 -10.13 7.09
N GLN A 268 -18.17 -11.25 6.34
CA GLN A 268 -19.42 -11.84 5.82
C GLN A 268 -20.32 -12.41 6.92
N THR A 269 -19.75 -12.89 8.01
CA THR A 269 -20.49 -13.51 9.13
C THR A 269 -20.98 -12.51 10.16
N ARG A 270 -20.59 -11.23 10.08
CA ARG A 270 -21.02 -10.17 10.98
C ARG A 270 -22.38 -9.62 10.58
N THR A 271 -23.25 -9.50 11.57
CA THR A 271 -24.54 -8.84 11.44
C THR A 271 -24.42 -7.35 11.78
N ALA A 272 -25.38 -6.54 11.33
CA ALA A 272 -25.44 -5.11 11.62
C ALA A 272 -25.63 -4.86 13.12
#